data_2d734bb465a63079ccfa8886c535664f
#
_entry.id   2d734bb465a63079ccfa8886c535664f
#
_cell.length_a   1.000
_cell.length_b   1.000
_cell.length_c   1.000
_cell.angle_alpha   90.00
_cell.angle_beta   90.00
_cell.angle_gamma   90.00
#
_symmetry.space_group_name_H-M   'P 1'
#
loop_
_entity.id
_entity.type
_entity.pdbx_description
1 polymer ?
#
loop_
_entity_poly.entity_id
_entity_poly.type
_entity_poly.pdbx_seq_one_letter_code
_entity_poly.pdbx_strand_id
1 'polypeptide(L)'
;MKLRNYIGYEYRKMAKRKSFWIALLLTPVLLVFLASGTVMGKIYVENELAGTHMDEIAIRKEEAKELNGTVLTEEYFREIRERKYERPAEGYTASNYLEYEEKNAEQSMINEVIYALTQGQDTGSVYSAWKEGMTARWEEKGLSAEEISWLQEQAESTGTPWTYAYNEGYGVFAGYMPISILCMAVLLTICLSPMFAEEYSLGTDVLLLTSRNGRREVAAAKLIAGLSFSAVSSALFYGLFLAGQILIYGAGDVFAAVQTLSVFSNVPYDLSVGQAALLLLTAGVLSSMVTGAVVMACSAAMRSSFGPAVLGLIFAFLPLFAAMMPEESGNRLLASAVNAVPGVYGTVRSLFSCCLLSVGNLHFTAYQYLPVLYLIALALLAIFAAKRYLGRQPA
;
A
#
# COMPACT_ATOMS: atom_id res chain seq x y z
N MET A 1 -3.90 -40.86 3.45
CA MET A 1 -2.82 -39.87 3.64
C MET A 1 -3.43 -38.61 4.22
N LYS A 2 -2.83 -37.95 5.25
CA LYS A 2 -3.46 -36.76 5.87
C LYS A 2 -3.29 -35.54 4.94
N LEU A 3 -4.26 -34.65 4.81
CA LEU A 3 -4.25 -33.43 4.01
C LEU A 3 -2.93 -32.63 4.18
N ARG A 4 -2.39 -32.58 5.40
CA ARG A 4 -1.09 -31.95 5.71
C ARG A 4 0.07 -32.45 4.83
N ASN A 5 0.08 -33.74 4.49
CA ASN A 5 1.14 -34.31 3.66
C ASN A 5 1.03 -33.85 2.21
N TYR A 6 -0.20 -33.68 1.68
CA TYR A 6 -0.44 -33.12 0.35
C TYR A 6 -0.02 -31.64 0.28
N ILE A 7 -0.35 -30.84 1.29
CA ILE A 7 0.10 -29.44 1.39
C ILE A 7 1.63 -29.36 1.38
N GLY A 8 2.30 -30.17 2.23
CA GLY A 8 3.77 -30.21 2.26
C GLY A 8 4.40 -30.66 0.93
N TYR A 9 3.72 -31.54 0.18
CA TYR A 9 4.14 -31.92 -1.17
C TYR A 9 4.05 -30.76 -2.16
N GLU A 10 2.96 -29.99 -2.16
CA GLU A 10 2.80 -28.82 -3.03
C GLU A 10 3.86 -27.75 -2.76
N TYR A 11 4.19 -27.46 -1.50
CA TYR A 11 5.29 -26.56 -1.15
C TYR A 11 6.65 -27.05 -1.66
N ARG A 12 6.94 -28.37 -1.51
CA ARG A 12 8.17 -28.96 -2.04
C ARG A 12 8.22 -28.89 -3.58
N LYS A 13 7.06 -29.05 -4.25
CA LYS A 13 6.94 -28.93 -5.69
C LYS A 13 7.22 -27.49 -6.15
N MET A 14 6.70 -26.49 -5.45
CA MET A 14 7.00 -25.06 -5.71
C MET A 14 8.50 -24.80 -5.52
N ALA A 15 9.08 -25.22 -4.40
CA ALA A 15 10.48 -24.98 -4.07
C ALA A 15 11.50 -25.70 -4.99
N LYS A 16 11.10 -26.73 -5.73
CA LYS A 16 11.96 -27.39 -6.74
C LYS A 16 12.14 -26.57 -8.02
N ARG A 17 11.27 -25.58 -8.28
CA ARG A 17 11.34 -24.75 -9.49
C ARG A 17 12.39 -23.65 -9.32
N LYS A 18 13.30 -23.53 -10.29
CA LYS A 18 14.30 -22.44 -10.29
C LYS A 18 13.63 -21.06 -10.36
N SER A 19 12.55 -20.93 -11.15
CA SER A 19 11.78 -19.68 -11.28
C SER A 19 11.19 -19.21 -9.95
N PHE A 20 10.83 -20.12 -9.05
CA PHE A 20 10.34 -19.78 -7.71
C PHE A 20 11.40 -19.03 -6.90
N TRP A 21 12.63 -19.54 -6.84
CA TRP A 21 13.72 -18.90 -6.10
C TRP A 21 14.18 -17.60 -6.74
N ILE A 22 14.25 -17.57 -8.09
CA ILE A 22 14.58 -16.34 -8.82
C ILE A 22 13.56 -15.24 -8.49
N ALA A 23 12.27 -15.52 -8.58
CA ALA A 23 11.23 -14.56 -8.25
C ALA A 23 11.28 -14.13 -6.78
N LEU A 24 11.42 -15.09 -5.86
CA LEU A 24 11.46 -14.83 -4.42
C LEU A 24 12.64 -13.95 -4.00
N LEU A 25 13.80 -14.10 -4.63
CA LEU A 25 15.00 -13.30 -4.34
C LEU A 25 15.00 -11.97 -5.10
N LEU A 26 14.54 -11.96 -6.35
CA LEU A 26 14.56 -10.76 -7.19
C LEU A 26 13.55 -9.70 -6.71
N THR A 27 12.38 -10.12 -6.23
CA THR A 27 11.31 -9.18 -5.83
C THR A 27 11.74 -8.23 -4.70
N PRO A 28 12.29 -8.69 -3.55
CA PRO A 28 12.75 -7.76 -2.52
C PRO A 28 13.94 -6.91 -2.97
N VAL A 29 14.86 -7.47 -3.80
CA VAL A 29 15.98 -6.72 -4.36
C VAL A 29 15.47 -5.58 -5.25
N LEU A 30 14.49 -5.85 -6.10
CA LEU A 30 13.88 -4.84 -6.97
C LEU A 30 13.21 -3.73 -6.15
N LEU A 31 12.46 -4.08 -5.08
CA LEU A 31 11.84 -3.08 -4.23
C LEU A 31 12.87 -2.21 -3.49
N VAL A 32 13.91 -2.84 -2.92
CA VAL A 32 14.99 -2.11 -2.27
C VAL A 32 15.68 -1.18 -3.28
N PHE A 33 15.94 -1.64 -4.50
CA PHE A 33 16.52 -0.81 -5.55
C PHE A 33 15.63 0.39 -5.90
N LEU A 34 14.33 0.19 -6.09
CA LEU A 34 13.38 1.26 -6.39
C LEU A 34 13.25 2.26 -5.23
N ALA A 35 13.27 1.79 -3.99
CA ALA A 35 13.22 2.63 -2.81
C ALA A 35 14.58 3.30 -2.48
N SER A 36 15.69 2.76 -3.00
CA SER A 36 17.04 3.28 -2.71
C SER A 36 17.27 4.71 -3.21
N GLY A 37 16.51 5.15 -4.24
CA GLY A 37 16.62 6.52 -4.76
C GLY A 37 16.32 7.59 -3.72
N THR A 38 15.43 7.30 -2.75
CA THR A 38 15.09 8.21 -1.65
C THR A 38 16.13 8.21 -0.51
N VAL A 39 17.06 7.27 -0.51
CA VAL A 39 18.05 7.10 0.56
C VAL A 39 19.49 7.32 0.05
N MET A 40 19.81 6.75 -1.12
CA MET A 40 21.17 6.78 -1.69
C MET A 40 21.39 7.94 -2.67
N GLY A 41 20.40 8.78 -2.89
CA GLY A 41 20.48 9.94 -3.76
C GLY A 41 21.57 10.91 -3.29
N LYS A 42 22.27 11.51 -4.26
CA LYS A 42 23.21 12.59 -4.04
C LYS A 42 22.53 13.92 -4.34
N ILE A 43 22.83 14.92 -3.54
CA ILE A 43 22.29 16.27 -3.66
C ILE A 43 23.35 17.15 -4.29
N TYR A 44 22.98 17.86 -5.33
CA TYR A 44 23.87 18.77 -6.04
C TYR A 44 23.31 20.19 -5.98
N VAL A 45 24.15 21.15 -5.66
CA VAL A 45 23.87 22.58 -5.74
C VAL A 45 24.86 23.16 -6.74
N GLU A 46 24.38 23.87 -7.76
CA GLU A 46 25.20 24.44 -8.84
C GLU A 46 26.17 23.44 -9.53
N ASN A 47 25.74 22.18 -9.67
CA ASN A 47 26.52 21.04 -10.20
C ASN A 47 27.64 20.54 -9.28
N GLU A 48 27.79 21.04 -8.07
CA GLU A 48 28.70 20.54 -7.06
C GLU A 48 27.98 19.65 -6.06
N LEU A 49 28.66 18.61 -5.54
CA LEU A 49 28.09 17.70 -4.55
C LEU A 49 27.93 18.43 -3.22
N ALA A 50 26.71 18.62 -2.79
CA ALA A 50 26.34 19.31 -1.55
C ALA A 50 26.11 18.34 -0.38
N GLY A 51 25.66 17.12 -0.65
CA GLY A 51 25.36 16.12 0.37
C GLY A 51 24.68 14.89 -0.21
N THR A 52 24.11 14.08 0.69
CA THR A 52 23.31 12.92 0.35
C THR A 52 21.94 13.00 1.04
N HIS A 53 20.94 12.29 0.53
CA HIS A 53 19.66 12.18 1.23
C HIS A 53 19.78 11.54 2.62
N MET A 54 20.81 10.73 2.86
CA MET A 54 21.10 10.21 4.20
C MET A 54 21.52 11.31 5.18
N ASP A 55 22.25 12.34 4.70
CA ASP A 55 22.62 13.49 5.52
C ASP A 55 21.37 14.31 5.89
N GLU A 56 20.45 14.55 4.94
CA GLU A 56 19.16 15.18 5.24
C GLU A 56 18.32 14.38 6.24
N ILE A 57 18.23 13.06 6.06
CA ILE A 57 17.53 12.18 7.02
C ILE A 57 18.16 12.29 8.40
N ALA A 58 19.50 12.37 8.50
CA ALA A 58 20.17 12.49 9.77
C ALA A 58 19.86 13.84 10.45
N ILE A 59 19.86 14.95 9.69
CA ILE A 59 19.48 16.29 10.19
C ILE A 59 18.03 16.25 10.71
N ARG A 60 17.08 15.76 9.92
CA ARG A 60 15.65 15.67 10.29
C ARG A 60 15.44 14.80 11.54
N LYS A 61 16.20 13.71 11.69
CA LYS A 61 16.12 12.84 12.89
C LYS A 61 16.67 13.51 14.13
N GLU A 62 17.69 14.34 13.99
CA GLU A 62 18.22 15.11 15.13
C GLU A 62 17.21 16.17 15.56
N GLU A 63 16.70 16.97 14.64
CA GLU A 63 15.68 17.98 14.87
C GLU A 63 14.39 17.39 15.47
N ALA A 64 14.02 16.21 15.01
CA ALA A 64 12.84 15.49 15.50
C ALA A 64 12.90 15.18 17.00
N LYS A 65 14.09 15.13 17.63
CA LYS A 65 14.20 14.90 19.07
C LYS A 65 13.64 16.05 19.88
N GLU A 66 13.76 17.27 19.37
CA GLU A 66 13.23 18.48 20.00
C GLU A 66 11.77 18.74 19.57
N LEU A 67 11.45 18.45 18.32
CA LEU A 67 10.13 18.71 17.74
C LEU A 67 9.05 17.72 18.18
N ASN A 68 9.41 16.48 18.46
CA ASN A 68 8.45 15.47 18.87
C ASN A 68 7.74 15.87 20.18
N GLY A 69 6.40 15.81 20.15
CA GLY A 69 5.57 16.24 21.27
C GLY A 69 5.10 17.68 21.20
N THR A 70 5.57 18.46 20.21
CA THR A 70 5.09 19.84 20.00
C THR A 70 3.64 19.84 19.55
N VAL A 71 2.81 20.63 20.22
CA VAL A 71 1.40 20.80 19.84
C VAL A 71 1.31 21.78 18.69
N LEU A 72 0.75 21.34 17.56
CA LEU A 72 0.62 22.10 16.32
C LEU A 72 -0.55 23.09 16.42
N THR A 73 -0.42 24.15 17.23
CA THR A 73 -1.45 25.19 17.37
C THR A 73 -1.44 26.13 16.16
N GLU A 74 -2.55 26.85 15.90
CA GLU A 74 -2.62 27.89 14.87
C GLU A 74 -1.59 29.01 15.10
N GLU A 75 -1.29 29.31 16.37
CA GLU A 75 -0.26 30.29 16.73
C GLU A 75 1.14 29.82 16.34
N TYR A 76 1.45 28.53 16.60
CA TYR A 76 2.71 27.92 16.21
C TYR A 76 2.87 27.88 14.68
N PHE A 77 1.82 27.52 13.94
CA PHE A 77 1.84 27.56 12.49
C PHE A 77 2.09 28.96 11.93
N ARG A 78 1.47 29.98 12.56
CA ARG A 78 1.70 31.38 12.17
C ARG A 78 3.14 31.81 12.43
N GLU A 79 3.68 31.47 13.60
CA GLU A 79 5.08 31.76 13.95
C GLU A 79 6.05 31.17 12.92
N ILE A 80 5.88 29.88 12.58
CA ILE A 80 6.72 29.20 11.60
C ILE A 80 6.60 29.85 10.20
N ARG A 81 5.42 30.27 9.77
CA ARG A 81 5.25 30.94 8.48
C ARG A 81 5.87 32.33 8.42
N GLU A 82 5.80 33.08 9.51
CA GLU A 82 6.36 34.43 9.60
C GLU A 82 7.89 34.42 9.77
N ARG A 83 8.46 33.32 10.27
CA ARG A 83 9.90 33.13 10.42
C ARG A 83 10.57 33.12 9.04
N LYS A 84 11.59 33.94 8.88
CA LYS A 84 12.39 33.93 7.64
C LYS A 84 13.43 32.81 7.72
N TYR A 85 13.60 32.12 6.60
CA TYR A 85 14.69 31.17 6.46
C TYR A 85 16.05 31.85 6.69
N GLU A 86 16.90 31.26 7.51
CA GLU A 86 18.26 31.73 7.74
C GLU A 86 19.12 31.46 6.49
N ARG A 87 19.25 32.46 5.64
CA ARG A 87 20.05 32.34 4.41
C ARG A 87 21.50 32.71 4.68
N PRO A 88 22.49 31.95 4.17
CA PRO A 88 23.88 32.31 4.21
C PRO A 88 24.12 33.66 3.51
N ALA A 89 25.00 34.50 4.08
CA ALA A 89 25.31 35.81 3.50
C ALA A 89 25.95 35.72 2.11
N GLU A 90 26.68 34.61 1.83
CA GLU A 90 27.38 34.35 0.57
C GLU A 90 26.46 33.64 -0.47
N GLY A 91 25.18 33.48 -0.18
CA GLY A 91 24.25 32.71 -1.02
C GLY A 91 24.27 31.22 -0.72
N TYR A 92 23.48 30.48 -1.49
CA TYR A 92 23.24 29.05 -1.33
C TYR A 92 24.26 28.29 -2.21
N THR A 93 25.20 27.60 -1.60
CA THR A 93 26.28 26.88 -2.26
C THR A 93 26.35 25.43 -1.80
N ALA A 94 27.03 24.56 -2.54
CA ALA A 94 27.21 23.17 -2.15
C ALA A 94 27.93 23.01 -0.79
N SER A 95 28.83 23.92 -0.45
CA SER A 95 29.61 23.85 0.80
C SER A 95 28.82 24.22 2.05
N ASN A 96 27.74 25.02 1.93
CA ASN A 96 26.93 25.47 3.06
C ASN A 96 25.50 24.87 3.07
N TYR A 97 25.20 23.97 2.14
CA TYR A 97 23.88 23.35 1.98
C TYR A 97 23.40 22.64 3.25
N LEU A 98 24.21 21.73 3.78
CA LEU A 98 23.81 20.94 4.95
C LEU A 98 23.67 21.81 6.20
N GLU A 99 24.52 22.84 6.38
CA GLU A 99 24.37 23.82 7.47
C GLU A 99 23.08 24.64 7.33
N TYR A 100 22.70 24.99 6.09
CA TYR A 100 21.43 25.66 5.82
C TYR A 100 20.23 24.76 6.15
N GLU A 101 20.27 23.48 5.74
CA GLU A 101 19.21 22.52 6.06
C GLU A 101 19.10 22.27 7.57
N GLU A 102 20.22 22.17 8.29
CA GLU A 102 20.23 21.99 9.74
C GLU A 102 19.61 23.20 10.47
N LYS A 103 19.99 24.43 10.10
CA LYS A 103 19.44 25.65 10.72
C LYS A 103 17.95 25.87 10.46
N ASN A 104 17.44 25.35 9.38
CA ASN A 104 16.05 25.55 8.95
C ASN A 104 15.21 24.26 9.08
N ALA A 105 15.73 23.21 9.70
CA ALA A 105 15.10 21.89 9.73
C ALA A 105 13.69 21.94 10.35
N GLU A 106 13.52 22.56 11.51
CA GLU A 106 12.21 22.76 12.16
C GLU A 106 11.21 23.41 11.19
N GLN A 107 11.61 24.54 10.63
CA GLN A 107 10.75 25.32 9.74
C GLN A 107 10.39 24.53 8.48
N SER A 108 11.34 23.81 7.90
CA SER A 108 11.11 22.97 6.72
C SER A 108 10.13 21.84 7.02
N MET A 109 10.34 21.09 8.12
CA MET A 109 9.49 19.97 8.52
C MET A 109 8.04 20.39 8.82
N ILE A 110 7.87 21.51 9.53
CA ILE A 110 6.52 22.01 9.85
C ILE A 110 5.85 22.64 8.61
N ASN A 111 6.59 23.33 7.75
CA ASN A 111 6.05 23.85 6.49
C ASN A 111 5.58 22.73 5.55
N GLU A 112 6.21 21.56 5.54
CA GLU A 112 5.71 20.39 4.82
C GLU A 112 4.32 19.95 5.33
N VAL A 113 4.11 19.95 6.65
CA VAL A 113 2.79 19.67 7.26
C VAL A 113 1.79 20.73 6.85
N ILE A 114 2.14 22.00 7.00
CA ILE A 114 1.26 23.13 6.61
C ILE A 114 0.87 23.03 5.14
N TYR A 115 1.86 22.84 4.27
CA TYR A 115 1.62 22.72 2.82
C TYR A 115 0.70 21.54 2.47
N ALA A 116 0.91 20.39 3.11
CA ALA A 116 0.10 19.20 2.88
C ALA A 116 -1.37 19.41 3.33
N LEU A 117 -1.59 20.10 4.44
CA LEU A 117 -2.93 20.38 4.97
C LEU A 117 -3.65 21.47 4.16
N THR A 118 -2.94 22.54 3.79
CA THR A 118 -3.53 23.70 3.07
C THR A 118 -3.45 23.56 1.55
N GLN A 119 -2.72 22.55 1.04
CA GLN A 119 -2.43 22.41 -0.40
C GLN A 119 -1.73 23.63 -1.01
N GLY A 120 -0.90 24.29 -0.22
CA GLY A 120 -0.15 25.46 -0.61
C GLY A 120 -0.99 26.75 -0.68
N GLN A 121 -2.24 26.73 -0.22
CA GLN A 121 -3.05 27.97 -0.13
C GLN A 121 -2.58 28.81 1.05
N ASP A 122 -2.45 30.11 0.82
CA ASP A 122 -2.17 31.08 1.89
C ASP A 122 -3.47 31.40 2.63
N THR A 123 -3.60 30.89 3.84
CA THR A 123 -4.81 30.97 4.65
C THR A 123 -4.51 31.44 6.07
N GLY A 124 -5.44 32.16 6.67
CA GLY A 124 -5.30 32.63 8.05
C GLY A 124 -5.30 31.53 9.12
N SER A 125 -5.92 30.38 8.82
CA SER A 125 -5.99 29.22 9.72
C SER A 125 -5.75 27.92 8.96
N VAL A 126 -4.79 27.13 9.40
CA VAL A 126 -4.39 25.86 8.76
C VAL A 126 -5.50 24.82 8.89
N TYR A 127 -6.07 24.68 10.08
CA TYR A 127 -7.12 23.68 10.32
C TYR A 127 -8.44 24.02 9.62
N SER A 128 -8.80 25.32 9.53
CA SER A 128 -9.98 25.72 8.76
C SER A 128 -9.79 25.43 7.28
N ALA A 129 -8.64 25.79 6.71
CA ALA A 129 -8.30 25.52 5.32
C ALA A 129 -8.29 24.00 5.01
N TRP A 130 -7.77 23.19 5.93
CA TRP A 130 -7.81 21.72 5.81
C TRP A 130 -9.25 21.21 5.71
N LYS A 131 -10.14 21.62 6.61
CA LYS A 131 -11.56 21.21 6.61
C LYS A 131 -12.30 21.69 5.37
N GLU A 132 -12.11 22.95 4.99
CA GLU A 132 -12.73 23.55 3.80
C GLU A 132 -12.24 22.87 2.52
N GLY A 133 -10.93 22.64 2.40
CA GLY A 133 -10.34 21.95 1.25
C GLY A 133 -10.80 20.49 1.11
N MET A 134 -11.03 19.78 2.23
CA MET A 134 -11.65 18.46 2.19
C MET A 134 -13.11 18.52 1.75
N THR A 135 -13.89 19.44 2.31
CA THR A 135 -15.31 19.59 1.97
C THR A 135 -15.50 19.91 0.48
N ALA A 136 -14.71 20.83 -0.06
CA ALA A 136 -14.75 21.17 -1.49
C ALA A 136 -14.50 19.94 -2.38
N ARG A 137 -13.52 19.09 -2.02
CA ARG A 137 -13.25 17.84 -2.76
C ARG A 137 -14.37 16.81 -2.65
N TRP A 138 -15.05 16.72 -1.52
CA TRP A 138 -16.19 15.82 -1.36
C TRP A 138 -17.39 16.26 -2.21
N GLU A 139 -17.63 17.59 -2.30
CA GLU A 139 -18.62 18.19 -3.19
C GLU A 139 -18.29 17.90 -4.66
N GLU A 140 -17.02 18.11 -5.06
CA GLU A 140 -16.54 17.83 -6.41
C GLU A 140 -16.70 16.34 -6.81
N LYS A 141 -16.49 15.43 -5.85
CA LYS A 141 -16.72 14.00 -6.03
C LYS A 141 -18.20 13.61 -6.03
N GLY A 142 -19.12 14.56 -5.85
CA GLY A 142 -20.56 14.36 -5.89
C GLY A 142 -21.11 13.55 -4.72
N LEU A 143 -20.54 13.70 -3.52
CA LEU A 143 -21.08 13.11 -2.30
C LEU A 143 -22.38 13.82 -1.93
N SER A 144 -23.31 13.09 -1.30
CA SER A 144 -24.54 13.66 -0.80
C SER A 144 -24.28 14.55 0.43
N ALA A 145 -25.20 15.49 0.72
CA ALA A 145 -25.08 16.35 1.90
C ALA A 145 -24.98 15.55 3.22
N GLU A 146 -25.65 14.40 3.30
CA GLU A 146 -25.59 13.50 4.46
C GLU A 146 -24.20 12.86 4.60
N GLU A 147 -23.61 12.40 3.50
CA GLU A 147 -22.26 11.83 3.48
C GLU A 147 -21.20 12.86 3.84
N ILE A 148 -21.36 14.10 3.32
CA ILE A 148 -20.47 15.22 3.63
C ILE A 148 -20.57 15.57 5.12
N SER A 149 -21.78 15.70 5.66
CA SER A 149 -21.98 15.96 7.08
C SER A 149 -21.35 14.88 7.97
N TRP A 150 -21.51 13.61 7.60
CA TRP A 150 -20.89 12.51 8.32
C TRP A 150 -19.34 12.57 8.26
N LEU A 151 -18.76 12.88 7.11
CA LEU A 151 -17.31 13.04 6.95
C LEU A 151 -16.77 14.26 7.73
N GLN A 152 -17.55 15.34 7.82
CA GLN A 152 -17.21 16.51 8.65
C GLN A 152 -17.17 16.14 10.14
N GLU A 153 -18.14 15.36 10.63
CA GLU A 153 -18.13 14.83 12.00
C GLU A 153 -16.90 13.95 12.25
N GLN A 154 -16.52 13.11 11.28
CA GLN A 154 -15.29 12.33 11.39
C GLN A 154 -14.04 13.22 11.46
N ALA A 155 -13.96 14.26 10.61
CA ALA A 155 -12.84 15.20 10.63
C ALA A 155 -12.77 16.00 11.93
N GLU A 156 -13.92 16.34 12.53
CA GLU A 156 -13.97 16.99 13.86
C GLU A 156 -13.49 16.07 14.97
N SER A 157 -13.79 14.77 14.89
CA SER A 157 -13.40 13.78 15.89
C SER A 157 -11.88 13.56 15.97
N THR A 158 -11.10 14.01 14.98
CA THR A 158 -9.63 13.87 14.97
C THR A 158 -8.93 14.67 16.07
N GLY A 159 -9.65 15.58 16.76
CA GLY A 159 -9.17 16.23 17.97
C GLY A 159 -8.02 17.21 17.73
N THR A 160 -8.21 18.19 16.81
CA THR A 160 -7.22 19.28 16.63
C THR A 160 -7.13 20.19 17.87
N PRO A 161 -5.94 20.72 18.24
CA PRO A 161 -4.66 20.63 17.53
C PRO A 161 -3.95 19.28 17.75
N TRP A 162 -3.27 18.79 16.70
CA TRP A 162 -2.48 17.55 16.78
C TRP A 162 -1.12 17.77 17.42
N THR A 163 -0.54 16.69 17.91
CA THR A 163 0.84 16.66 18.38
C THR A 163 1.75 16.15 17.26
N TYR A 164 2.82 16.88 17.00
CA TYR A 164 3.79 16.49 15.97
C TYR A 164 4.59 15.26 16.44
N ALA A 165 4.81 14.35 15.51
CA ALA A 165 5.75 13.26 15.67
C ALA A 165 6.39 12.94 14.30
N TYR A 166 7.69 12.79 14.29
CA TYR A 166 8.44 12.44 13.09
C TYR A 166 8.23 10.97 12.75
N ASN A 167 7.40 10.72 11.76
CA ASN A 167 6.98 9.39 11.32
C ASN A 167 7.26 9.13 9.83
N GLU A 168 8.31 9.76 9.28
CA GLU A 168 8.64 9.70 7.84
C GLU A 168 8.75 8.28 7.31
N GLY A 169 9.30 7.33 8.10
CA GLY A 169 9.37 5.92 7.70
C GLY A 169 8.02 5.30 7.37
N TYR A 170 6.97 5.68 8.07
CA TYR A 170 5.59 5.24 7.77
C TYR A 170 5.03 5.94 6.53
N GLY A 171 5.36 7.21 6.31
CA GLY A 171 5.00 7.97 5.12
C GLY A 171 5.61 7.35 3.86
N VAL A 172 6.92 7.07 3.89
CA VAL A 172 7.63 6.40 2.79
C VAL A 172 7.07 5.00 2.54
N PHE A 173 6.83 4.21 3.59
CA PHE A 173 6.18 2.90 3.44
C PHE A 173 4.83 3.02 2.72
N ALA A 174 3.98 3.94 3.15
CA ALA A 174 2.66 4.16 2.56
C ALA A 174 2.76 4.61 1.09
N GLY A 175 3.68 5.50 0.77
CA GLY A 175 3.93 5.97 -0.60
C GLY A 175 4.41 4.87 -1.55
N TYR A 176 5.20 3.91 -1.04
CA TYR A 176 5.70 2.77 -1.83
C TYR A 176 4.76 1.56 -1.86
N MET A 177 3.63 1.56 -1.18
CA MET A 177 2.68 0.45 -1.21
C MET A 177 2.20 0.07 -2.62
N PRO A 178 1.88 1.02 -3.54
CA PRO A 178 1.44 0.65 -4.90
C PRO A 178 2.48 -0.20 -5.65
N ILE A 179 3.74 0.22 -5.62
CA ILE A 179 4.82 -0.52 -6.30
C ILE A 179 5.17 -1.83 -5.59
N SER A 180 5.05 -1.86 -4.26
CA SER A 180 5.26 -3.06 -3.45
C SER A 180 4.24 -4.14 -3.79
N ILE A 181 2.96 -3.76 -3.94
CA ILE A 181 1.88 -4.67 -4.32
C ILE A 181 2.08 -5.17 -5.76
N LEU A 182 2.51 -4.31 -6.68
CA LEU A 182 2.85 -4.71 -8.04
C LEU A 182 3.98 -5.76 -8.06
N CYS A 183 5.07 -5.51 -7.35
CA CYS A 183 6.18 -6.47 -7.23
C CYS A 183 5.71 -7.82 -6.68
N MET A 184 4.87 -7.80 -5.65
CA MET A 184 4.29 -9.01 -5.06
C MET A 184 3.36 -9.72 -6.04
N ALA A 185 2.53 -8.99 -6.81
CA ALA A 185 1.64 -9.58 -7.82
C ALA A 185 2.42 -10.30 -8.93
N VAL A 186 3.56 -9.74 -9.36
CA VAL A 186 4.48 -10.39 -10.32
C VAL A 186 5.07 -11.67 -9.72
N LEU A 187 5.57 -11.62 -8.49
CA LEU A 187 6.09 -12.80 -7.78
C LEU A 187 5.04 -13.90 -7.70
N LEU A 188 3.84 -13.58 -7.22
CA LEU A 188 2.76 -14.54 -7.08
C LEU A 188 2.34 -15.14 -8.43
N THR A 189 2.33 -14.33 -9.49
CA THR A 189 2.05 -14.79 -10.85
C THR A 189 3.07 -15.83 -11.30
N ILE A 190 4.36 -15.59 -11.12
CA ILE A 190 5.43 -16.54 -11.49
C ILE A 190 5.34 -17.82 -10.65
N CYS A 191 5.08 -17.71 -9.36
CA CYS A 191 5.07 -18.86 -8.45
C CYS A 191 3.81 -19.72 -8.60
N LEU A 192 2.64 -19.13 -8.83
CA LEU A 192 1.34 -19.80 -8.77
C LEU A 192 0.76 -20.17 -10.15
N SER A 193 1.21 -19.56 -11.25
CA SER A 193 0.73 -19.90 -12.60
C SER A 193 0.87 -21.37 -12.96
N PRO A 194 1.91 -22.12 -12.51
CA PRO A 194 2.00 -23.55 -12.81
C PRO A 194 1.23 -24.44 -11.84
N MET A 195 0.57 -23.90 -10.80
CA MET A 195 0.02 -24.67 -9.67
C MET A 195 -0.90 -25.82 -10.07
N PHE A 196 -1.80 -25.57 -11.00
CA PHE A 196 -2.71 -26.56 -11.58
C PHE A 196 -2.32 -26.93 -13.01
N ALA A 197 -1.91 -25.97 -13.82
CA ALA A 197 -1.66 -26.13 -15.24
C ALA A 197 -0.49 -27.06 -15.57
N GLU A 198 0.52 -27.14 -14.70
CA GLU A 198 1.69 -27.99 -14.92
C GLU A 198 1.33 -29.48 -14.94
N GLU A 199 0.38 -29.93 -14.13
CA GLU A 199 -0.06 -31.33 -14.12
C GLU A 199 -0.70 -31.74 -15.44
N TYR A 200 -1.46 -30.79 -16.06
CA TYR A 200 -2.03 -31.03 -17.39
C TYR A 200 -0.96 -31.07 -18.48
N SER A 201 0.02 -30.16 -18.40
CA SER A 201 1.10 -30.13 -19.41
C SER A 201 2.02 -31.34 -19.34
N LEU A 202 2.14 -31.97 -18.16
CA LEU A 202 2.94 -33.19 -17.94
C LEU A 202 2.13 -34.48 -18.08
N GLY A 203 0.82 -34.43 -18.29
CA GLY A 203 -0.06 -35.60 -18.39
C GLY A 203 -0.19 -36.40 -17.08
N THR A 204 0.24 -35.83 -15.94
CA THR A 204 0.18 -36.48 -14.62
C THR A 204 -1.18 -36.38 -13.96
N ASP A 205 -2.07 -35.53 -14.50
CA ASP A 205 -3.45 -35.35 -14.07
C ASP A 205 -4.26 -36.68 -14.14
N VAL A 206 -4.04 -37.51 -15.15
CA VAL A 206 -4.72 -38.81 -15.30
C VAL A 206 -4.47 -39.73 -14.10
N LEU A 207 -3.25 -39.79 -13.61
CA LEU A 207 -2.88 -40.62 -12.44
C LEU A 207 -3.53 -40.09 -11.13
N LEU A 208 -3.64 -38.76 -11.00
CA LEU A 208 -4.26 -38.12 -9.84
C LEU A 208 -5.80 -38.24 -9.89
N LEU A 209 -6.36 -38.19 -11.11
CA LEU A 209 -7.79 -38.26 -11.36
C LEU A 209 -8.37 -39.67 -11.17
N THR A 210 -7.59 -40.71 -11.29
CA THR A 210 -8.00 -42.13 -11.10
C THR A 210 -7.96 -42.60 -9.65
N SER A 211 -7.31 -41.81 -8.74
CA SER A 211 -7.26 -42.17 -7.33
C SER A 211 -8.57 -41.87 -6.60
N ARG A 212 -9.10 -42.86 -5.86
CA ARG A 212 -10.45 -42.87 -5.23
C ARG A 212 -10.76 -41.67 -4.32
N ASN A 213 -9.75 -41.11 -3.66
CA ASN A 213 -9.90 -39.96 -2.73
C ASN A 213 -8.99 -38.76 -3.09
N GLY A 214 -8.15 -38.88 -4.16
CA GLY A 214 -7.09 -37.92 -4.42
C GLY A 214 -7.55 -36.57 -4.95
N ARG A 215 -8.62 -36.53 -5.74
CA ARG A 215 -9.03 -35.31 -6.45
C ARG A 215 -9.37 -34.13 -5.52
N ARG A 216 -10.26 -34.35 -4.54
CA ARG A 216 -10.72 -33.29 -3.65
C ARG A 216 -9.61 -32.85 -2.69
N GLU A 217 -8.87 -33.82 -2.13
CA GLU A 217 -7.78 -33.52 -1.18
C GLU A 217 -6.62 -32.80 -1.88
N VAL A 218 -6.27 -33.19 -3.12
CA VAL A 218 -5.23 -32.51 -3.91
C VAL A 218 -5.68 -31.08 -4.28
N ALA A 219 -6.93 -30.88 -4.75
CA ALA A 219 -7.45 -29.55 -5.04
C ALA A 219 -7.41 -28.64 -3.80
N ALA A 220 -7.88 -29.15 -2.67
CA ALA A 220 -7.83 -28.42 -1.39
C ALA A 220 -6.39 -28.12 -0.96
N ALA A 221 -5.48 -29.07 -1.09
CA ALA A 221 -4.07 -28.87 -0.74
C ALA A 221 -3.40 -27.80 -1.58
N LYS A 222 -3.67 -27.77 -2.91
CA LYS A 222 -3.17 -26.73 -3.81
C LYS A 222 -3.69 -25.34 -3.45
N LEU A 223 -4.98 -25.22 -3.20
CA LEU A 223 -5.59 -23.95 -2.80
C LEU A 223 -5.03 -23.46 -1.45
N ILE A 224 -4.95 -24.34 -0.45
CA ILE A 224 -4.37 -24.00 0.86
C ILE A 224 -2.90 -23.60 0.71
N ALA A 225 -2.09 -24.38 -0.03
CA ALA A 225 -0.68 -24.07 -0.22
C ALA A 225 -0.48 -22.75 -0.96
N GLY A 226 -1.26 -22.48 -2.03
CA GLY A 226 -1.14 -21.23 -2.78
C GLY A 226 -1.62 -20.01 -2.01
N LEU A 227 -2.76 -20.09 -1.32
CA LEU A 227 -3.28 -18.99 -0.53
C LEU A 227 -2.42 -18.69 0.70
N SER A 228 -1.96 -19.73 1.42
CA SER A 228 -1.05 -19.54 2.55
C SER A 228 0.32 -19.04 2.11
N PHE A 229 0.83 -19.48 0.96
CA PHE A 229 2.03 -18.88 0.36
C PHE A 229 1.83 -17.39 0.05
N SER A 230 0.71 -17.02 -0.59
CA SER A 230 0.39 -15.62 -0.88
C SER A 230 0.32 -14.78 0.40
N ALA A 231 -0.37 -15.26 1.43
CA ALA A 231 -0.52 -14.55 2.70
C ALA A 231 0.83 -14.38 3.43
N VAL A 232 1.58 -15.47 3.59
CA VAL A 232 2.84 -15.45 4.35
C VAL A 232 3.91 -14.65 3.61
N SER A 233 4.08 -14.88 2.29
CA SER A 233 5.10 -14.16 1.52
C SER A 233 4.82 -12.66 1.47
N SER A 234 3.56 -12.24 1.29
CA SER A 234 3.21 -10.82 1.26
C SER A 234 3.33 -10.17 2.64
N ALA A 235 2.89 -10.84 3.71
CA ALA A 235 3.04 -10.32 5.07
C ALA A 235 4.50 -10.13 5.46
N LEU A 236 5.36 -11.11 5.14
CA LEU A 236 6.81 -11.00 5.36
C LEU A 236 7.42 -9.88 4.51
N PHE A 237 7.07 -9.81 3.23
CA PHE A 237 7.61 -8.81 2.32
C PHE A 237 7.27 -7.39 2.74
N TYR A 238 5.98 -7.09 2.99
CA TYR A 238 5.56 -5.76 3.43
C TYR A 238 6.03 -5.44 4.85
N GLY A 239 6.01 -6.42 5.76
CA GLY A 239 6.50 -6.24 7.13
C GLY A 239 8.00 -5.95 7.18
N LEU A 240 8.82 -6.67 6.41
CA LEU A 240 10.26 -6.40 6.30
C LEU A 240 10.55 -5.06 5.64
N PHE A 241 9.74 -4.67 4.65
CA PHE A 241 9.87 -3.36 4.00
C PHE A 241 9.54 -2.23 4.98
N LEU A 242 8.45 -2.33 5.74
CA LEU A 242 8.11 -1.37 6.80
C LEU A 242 9.21 -1.30 7.85
N ALA A 243 9.70 -2.45 8.33
CA ALA A 243 10.78 -2.50 9.30
C ALA A 243 12.07 -1.82 8.77
N GLY A 244 12.38 -2.02 7.49
CA GLY A 244 13.49 -1.36 6.82
C GLY A 244 13.35 0.17 6.81
N GLN A 245 12.15 0.69 6.50
CA GLN A 245 11.90 2.13 6.52
C GLN A 245 12.02 2.71 7.96
N ILE A 246 11.47 2.00 8.95
CA ILE A 246 11.60 2.41 10.36
C ILE A 246 13.07 2.42 10.82
N LEU A 247 13.89 1.49 10.37
CA LEU A 247 15.32 1.47 10.70
C LEU A 247 16.07 2.66 10.10
N ILE A 248 15.72 3.06 8.87
CA ILE A 248 16.35 4.19 8.17
C ILE A 248 15.90 5.52 8.77
N TYR A 249 14.60 5.76 8.83
CA TYR A 249 14.01 7.06 9.20
C TYR A 249 13.78 7.22 10.71
N GLY A 250 13.68 6.13 11.46
CA GLY A 250 13.32 6.13 12.89
C GLY A 250 11.89 5.63 13.12
N ALA A 251 11.61 5.23 14.37
CA ALA A 251 10.33 4.64 14.75
C ALA A 251 9.21 5.66 14.97
N GLY A 252 9.54 6.88 15.36
CA GLY A 252 8.57 7.93 15.70
C GLY A 252 7.58 7.54 16.82
N ASP A 253 6.44 8.21 16.84
CA ASP A 253 5.31 7.85 17.71
C ASP A 253 4.16 7.24 16.90
N VAL A 254 3.91 5.96 17.10
CA VAL A 254 2.86 5.21 16.40
C VAL A 254 1.44 5.65 16.78
N PHE A 255 1.29 6.35 17.89
CA PHE A 255 0.00 6.87 18.38
C PHE A 255 -0.29 8.30 17.89
N ALA A 256 0.66 8.97 17.25
CA ALA A 256 0.44 10.28 16.66
C ALA A 256 -0.64 10.26 15.60
N ALA A 257 -1.32 11.42 15.42
CA ALA A 257 -2.36 11.58 14.40
C ALA A 257 -1.78 11.39 13.00
N VAL A 258 -2.43 10.58 12.18
CA VAL A 258 -1.94 10.23 10.84
C VAL A 258 -1.88 11.44 9.90
N GLN A 259 -2.71 12.44 10.13
CA GLN A 259 -2.80 13.67 9.32
C GLN A 259 -1.51 14.52 9.35
N THR A 260 -0.64 14.32 10.33
CA THR A 260 0.68 14.98 10.40
C THR A 260 1.65 14.49 9.30
N LEU A 261 1.35 13.37 8.66
CA LEU A 261 2.09 12.87 7.51
C LEU A 261 1.46 13.35 6.19
N SER A 262 2.27 13.93 5.30
CA SER A 262 1.82 14.51 4.02
C SER A 262 1.00 13.54 3.18
N VAL A 263 1.38 12.26 3.14
CA VAL A 263 0.67 11.19 2.41
C VAL A 263 -0.75 10.97 2.92
N PHE A 264 -1.02 11.27 4.20
CA PHE A 264 -2.31 11.07 4.87
C PHE A 264 -3.03 12.38 5.19
N SER A 265 -2.53 13.52 4.76
CA SER A 265 -3.11 14.84 5.07
C SER A 265 -4.60 14.96 4.75
N ASN A 266 -5.09 14.17 3.80
CA ASN A 266 -6.48 14.19 3.34
C ASN A 266 -7.37 13.12 3.98
N VAL A 267 -6.92 12.49 5.06
CA VAL A 267 -7.69 11.44 5.77
C VAL A 267 -8.55 12.10 6.85
N PRO A 268 -9.89 12.01 6.76
CA PRO A 268 -10.78 12.65 7.72
C PRO A 268 -11.03 11.82 8.99
N TYR A 269 -10.42 10.66 9.11
CA TYR A 269 -10.71 9.71 10.19
C TYR A 269 -9.72 9.87 11.34
N ASP A 270 -10.22 9.70 12.57
CA ASP A 270 -9.38 9.64 13.77
C ASP A 270 -8.61 8.32 13.79
N LEU A 271 -7.43 8.34 13.17
CA LEU A 271 -6.52 7.21 13.06
C LEU A 271 -5.12 7.61 13.51
N SER A 272 -4.49 6.70 14.23
CA SER A 272 -3.06 6.84 14.48
C SER A 272 -2.22 6.32 13.32
N VAL A 273 -0.96 6.76 13.25
CA VAL A 273 0.03 6.31 12.26
C VAL A 273 0.17 4.78 12.27
N GLY A 274 0.23 4.16 13.46
CA GLY A 274 0.31 2.71 13.59
C GLY A 274 -0.93 1.98 13.08
N GLN A 275 -2.13 2.52 13.36
CA GLN A 275 -3.38 1.96 12.84
C GLN A 275 -3.43 2.04 11.31
N ALA A 276 -3.07 3.19 10.72
CA ALA A 276 -3.04 3.36 9.27
C ALA A 276 -2.02 2.42 8.60
N ALA A 277 -0.83 2.26 9.19
CA ALA A 277 0.18 1.33 8.70
C ALA A 277 -0.30 -0.14 8.75
N LEU A 278 -0.97 -0.53 9.85
CA LEU A 278 -1.56 -1.88 9.99
C LEU A 278 -2.68 -2.12 8.98
N LEU A 279 -3.54 -1.13 8.74
CA LEU A 279 -4.60 -1.20 7.73
C LEU A 279 -3.99 -1.36 6.32
N LEU A 280 -2.97 -0.59 5.97
CA LEU A 280 -2.27 -0.72 4.68
C LEU A 280 -1.60 -2.09 4.53
N LEU A 281 -0.93 -2.59 5.56
CA LEU A 281 -0.30 -3.89 5.55
C LEU A 281 -1.33 -5.01 5.33
N THR A 282 -2.43 -5.00 6.09
CA THR A 282 -3.50 -6.00 5.97
C THR A 282 -4.21 -5.93 4.61
N ALA A 283 -4.47 -4.72 4.10
CA ALA A 283 -5.04 -4.51 2.78
C ALA A 283 -4.10 -5.00 1.66
N GLY A 284 -2.80 -4.74 1.77
CA GLY A 284 -1.79 -5.28 0.86
C GLY A 284 -1.74 -6.80 0.84
N VAL A 285 -1.81 -7.44 2.01
CA VAL A 285 -1.86 -8.91 2.12
C VAL A 285 -3.12 -9.47 1.48
N LEU A 286 -4.29 -8.90 1.77
CA LEU A 286 -5.56 -9.33 1.15
C LEU A 286 -5.54 -9.14 -0.37
N SER A 287 -5.03 -7.99 -0.85
CA SER A 287 -4.84 -7.72 -2.28
C SER A 287 -3.97 -8.78 -2.95
N SER A 288 -2.86 -9.15 -2.32
CA SER A 288 -1.95 -10.20 -2.78
C SER A 288 -2.61 -11.57 -2.80
N MET A 289 -3.39 -11.91 -1.76
CA MET A 289 -4.14 -13.17 -1.71
C MET A 289 -5.17 -13.28 -2.83
N VAL A 290 -5.91 -12.21 -3.12
CA VAL A 290 -6.88 -12.20 -4.24
C VAL A 290 -6.15 -12.33 -5.57
N THR A 291 -5.03 -11.63 -5.77
CA THR A 291 -4.19 -11.78 -6.96
C THR A 291 -3.72 -13.22 -7.13
N GLY A 292 -3.20 -13.85 -6.08
CA GLY A 292 -2.82 -15.25 -6.08
C GLY A 292 -3.99 -16.19 -6.40
N ALA A 293 -5.18 -15.92 -5.86
CA ALA A 293 -6.39 -16.68 -6.15
C ALA A 293 -6.83 -16.57 -7.62
N VAL A 294 -6.73 -15.37 -8.21
CA VAL A 294 -7.02 -15.15 -9.65
C VAL A 294 -6.05 -15.97 -10.51
N VAL A 295 -4.75 -15.90 -10.22
CA VAL A 295 -3.73 -16.67 -10.94
C VAL A 295 -3.99 -18.17 -10.83
N MET A 296 -4.32 -18.67 -9.64
CA MET A 296 -4.67 -20.08 -9.44
C MET A 296 -5.95 -20.47 -10.16
N ALA A 297 -6.96 -19.60 -10.19
CA ALA A 297 -8.21 -19.83 -10.92
C ALA A 297 -7.95 -19.95 -12.45
N CYS A 298 -7.11 -19.06 -12.99
CA CYS A 298 -6.64 -19.16 -14.37
C CYS A 298 -5.85 -20.45 -14.63
N SER A 299 -4.95 -20.82 -13.69
CA SER A 299 -4.17 -22.05 -13.75
C SER A 299 -5.07 -23.30 -13.76
N ALA A 300 -6.14 -23.31 -12.98
CA ALA A 300 -7.11 -24.40 -12.97
C ALA A 300 -7.96 -24.44 -14.25
N ALA A 301 -8.13 -23.33 -14.94
CA ALA A 301 -8.93 -23.24 -16.18
C ALA A 301 -8.15 -23.61 -17.44
N MET A 302 -6.82 -23.51 -17.44
CA MET A 302 -5.96 -23.66 -18.61
C MET A 302 -5.13 -24.95 -18.58
N ARG A 303 -4.68 -25.43 -19.75
CA ARG A 303 -3.85 -26.64 -19.87
C ARG A 303 -2.35 -26.36 -19.89
N SER A 304 -1.94 -25.12 -20.04
CA SER A 304 -0.56 -24.64 -20.09
C SER A 304 -0.33 -23.58 -19.02
N SER A 305 0.81 -23.58 -18.38
CA SER A 305 1.20 -22.55 -17.37
C SER A 305 1.50 -21.19 -17.99
N PHE A 306 1.69 -21.10 -19.30
CA PHE A 306 1.94 -19.84 -20.01
C PHE A 306 0.74 -18.91 -19.98
N GLY A 307 -0.47 -19.43 -20.27
CA GLY A 307 -1.70 -18.62 -20.27
C GLY A 307 -2.01 -17.96 -18.92
N PRO A 308 -2.01 -18.72 -17.78
CA PRO A 308 -2.17 -18.13 -16.45
C PRO A 308 -1.09 -17.10 -16.10
N ALA A 309 0.16 -17.29 -16.56
CA ALA A 309 1.23 -16.32 -16.33
C ALA A 309 0.96 -15.01 -17.07
N VAL A 310 0.56 -15.05 -18.34
CA VAL A 310 0.22 -13.87 -19.13
C VAL A 310 -0.97 -13.12 -18.52
N LEU A 311 -2.07 -13.84 -18.21
CA LEU A 311 -3.26 -13.22 -17.59
C LEU A 311 -2.95 -12.66 -16.20
N GLY A 312 -2.14 -13.35 -15.40
CA GLY A 312 -1.70 -12.89 -14.10
C GLY A 312 -0.87 -11.60 -14.19
N LEU A 313 0.02 -11.48 -15.18
CA LEU A 313 0.77 -10.25 -15.44
C LEU A 313 -0.15 -9.11 -15.89
N ILE A 314 -1.07 -9.36 -16.84
CA ILE A 314 -2.06 -8.35 -17.25
C ILE A 314 -2.83 -7.85 -16.02
N PHE A 315 -3.28 -8.77 -15.16
CA PHE A 315 -3.99 -8.44 -13.95
C PHE A 315 -3.11 -7.65 -12.93
N ALA A 316 -1.83 -8.00 -12.81
CA ALA A 316 -0.88 -7.30 -11.95
C ALA A 316 -0.64 -5.84 -12.39
N PHE A 317 -0.64 -5.56 -13.70
CA PHE A 317 -0.46 -4.22 -14.24
C PHE A 317 -1.75 -3.40 -14.34
N LEU A 318 -2.93 -4.01 -14.16
CA LEU A 318 -4.22 -3.32 -14.20
C LEU A 318 -4.30 -2.09 -13.27
N PRO A 319 -3.75 -2.11 -12.04
CA PRO A 319 -3.75 -0.96 -11.14
C PRO A 319 -3.05 0.28 -11.70
N LEU A 320 -2.03 0.13 -12.54
CA LEU A 320 -1.35 1.27 -13.16
C LEU A 320 -2.30 2.03 -14.10
N PHE A 321 -3.12 1.30 -14.87
CA PHE A 321 -4.13 1.92 -15.73
C PHE A 321 -5.26 2.53 -14.91
N ALA A 322 -5.65 1.87 -13.82
CA ALA A 322 -6.65 2.39 -12.89
C ALA A 322 -6.18 3.69 -12.22
N ALA A 323 -4.89 3.80 -11.88
CA ALA A 323 -4.31 5.02 -11.31
C ALA A 323 -4.27 6.21 -12.30
N MET A 324 -4.33 5.95 -13.60
CA MET A 324 -4.38 7.00 -14.64
C MET A 324 -5.80 7.55 -14.87
N MET A 325 -6.82 6.90 -14.30
CA MET A 325 -8.21 7.40 -14.43
C MET A 325 -8.39 8.63 -13.55
N PRO A 326 -9.03 9.70 -14.06
CA PRO A 326 -9.34 10.89 -13.27
C PRO A 326 -10.24 10.51 -12.08
N GLU A 327 -9.94 11.04 -10.90
CA GLU A 327 -10.79 10.87 -9.72
C GLU A 327 -12.16 11.55 -9.87
N GLU A 328 -12.21 12.56 -10.72
CA GLU A 328 -13.33 13.49 -10.99
C GLU A 328 -14.38 12.92 -11.95
N SER A 329 -14.28 11.66 -12.33
CA SER A 329 -15.23 11.06 -13.28
C SER A 329 -16.61 10.89 -12.67
N GLY A 330 -17.32 11.84 -12.16
CA GLY A 330 -18.73 11.90 -11.68
C GLY A 330 -19.52 10.57 -11.52
N ASN A 331 -18.89 9.44 -11.88
CA ASN A 331 -19.43 8.10 -11.81
C ASN A 331 -18.89 7.36 -10.57
N ARG A 332 -19.62 7.47 -9.48
CA ARG A 332 -19.29 6.84 -8.18
C ARG A 332 -19.09 5.32 -8.28
N LEU A 333 -19.86 4.63 -9.13
CA LEU A 333 -19.74 3.18 -9.32
C LEU A 333 -18.39 2.83 -9.95
N LEU A 334 -17.95 3.61 -10.94
CA LEU A 334 -16.66 3.42 -11.58
C LEU A 334 -15.53 3.70 -10.57
N ALA A 335 -15.60 4.78 -9.82
CA ALA A 335 -14.62 5.11 -8.78
C ALA A 335 -14.51 4.00 -7.70
N SER A 336 -15.64 3.49 -7.23
CA SER A 336 -15.69 2.38 -6.27
C SER A 336 -15.11 1.09 -6.86
N ALA A 337 -15.42 0.79 -8.12
CA ALA A 337 -14.88 -0.38 -8.82
C ALA A 337 -13.35 -0.29 -9.00
N VAL A 338 -12.84 0.89 -9.37
CA VAL A 338 -11.40 1.15 -9.49
C VAL A 338 -10.69 0.98 -8.15
N ASN A 339 -11.24 1.56 -7.08
CA ASN A 339 -10.68 1.43 -5.73
C ASN A 339 -10.72 -0.01 -5.20
N ALA A 340 -11.65 -0.84 -5.68
CA ALA A 340 -11.73 -2.24 -5.32
C ALA A 340 -10.79 -3.15 -6.15
N VAL A 341 -10.05 -2.63 -7.14
CA VAL A 341 -9.10 -3.44 -7.91
C VAL A 341 -7.94 -3.88 -7.02
N PRO A 342 -7.59 -5.18 -6.97
CA PRO A 342 -6.38 -5.64 -6.31
C PRO A 342 -5.15 -4.88 -6.83
N GLY A 343 -4.35 -4.35 -5.91
CA GLY A 343 -3.24 -3.45 -6.25
C GLY A 343 -3.56 -1.96 -6.07
N VAL A 344 -4.81 -1.54 -6.26
CA VAL A 344 -5.29 -0.20 -5.86
C VAL A 344 -5.75 -0.21 -4.41
N TYR A 345 -6.48 -1.25 -3.99
CA TYR A 345 -7.04 -1.38 -2.64
C TYR A 345 -6.02 -1.21 -1.50
N GLY A 346 -4.81 -1.73 -1.62
CA GLY A 346 -3.77 -1.61 -0.59
C GLY A 346 -3.01 -0.27 -0.62
N THR A 347 -3.57 0.79 -1.20
CA THR A 347 -2.96 2.12 -1.26
C THR A 347 -3.70 3.11 -0.36
N VAL A 348 -3.02 4.18 0.05
CA VAL A 348 -3.63 5.26 0.84
C VAL A 348 -4.84 5.84 0.11
N ARG A 349 -4.70 6.07 -1.21
CA ARG A 349 -5.75 6.62 -2.06
C ARG A 349 -7.06 5.83 -1.99
N SER A 350 -6.99 4.50 -2.03
CA SER A 350 -8.18 3.65 -2.02
C SER A 350 -8.72 3.40 -0.62
N LEU A 351 -7.81 3.05 0.30
CA LEU A 351 -8.19 2.59 1.63
C LEU A 351 -8.84 3.69 2.47
N PHE A 352 -8.33 4.91 2.34
CA PHE A 352 -8.84 6.09 3.04
C PHE A 352 -9.63 7.04 2.12
N SER A 353 -10.08 6.53 0.97
CA SER A 353 -10.92 7.28 0.04
C SER A 353 -12.27 7.63 0.68
N CYS A 354 -12.85 8.70 0.18
CA CYS A 354 -14.22 9.09 0.53
C CYS A 354 -15.30 8.28 -0.21
N CYS A 355 -14.94 7.11 -0.79
CA CYS A 355 -15.89 6.18 -1.39
C CYS A 355 -16.63 5.42 -0.28
N LEU A 356 -17.72 6.01 0.19
CA LEU A 356 -18.55 5.39 1.22
C LEU A 356 -19.53 4.39 0.61
N LEU A 357 -19.75 3.28 1.32
CA LEU A 357 -20.88 2.40 1.09
C LEU A 357 -21.98 2.80 2.05
N SER A 358 -22.99 3.50 1.54
CA SER A 358 -24.12 3.98 2.33
C SER A 358 -25.30 3.03 2.22
N VAL A 359 -25.83 2.57 3.36
CA VAL A 359 -27.03 1.72 3.47
C VAL A 359 -27.98 2.38 4.46
N GLY A 360 -28.95 3.15 3.93
CA GLY A 360 -29.77 4.05 4.76
C GLY A 360 -28.86 5.08 5.45
N ASN A 361 -28.99 5.21 6.76
CA ASN A 361 -28.21 6.17 7.57
C ASN A 361 -26.83 5.63 8.01
N LEU A 362 -26.47 4.40 7.58
CA LEU A 362 -25.18 3.81 7.92
C LEU A 362 -24.18 4.04 6.81
N HIS A 363 -23.02 4.62 7.15
CA HIS A 363 -21.94 4.86 6.24
C HIS A 363 -20.72 4.00 6.60
N PHE A 364 -20.27 3.18 5.65
CA PHE A 364 -19.11 2.33 5.81
C PHE A 364 -17.95 2.85 4.95
N THR A 365 -16.81 3.00 5.57
CA THR A 365 -15.57 3.43 4.89
C THR A 365 -14.95 2.29 4.07
N ALA A 366 -14.12 2.63 3.09
CA ALA A 366 -13.46 1.65 2.26
C ALA A 366 -12.65 0.62 3.06
N TYR A 367 -11.96 1.04 4.12
CA TYR A 367 -11.20 0.12 4.98
C TYR A 367 -12.09 -0.82 5.82
N GLN A 368 -13.38 -0.55 5.94
CA GLN A 368 -14.35 -1.42 6.63
C GLN A 368 -15.01 -2.43 5.69
N TYR A 369 -15.53 -2.00 4.52
CA TYR A 369 -16.30 -2.90 3.66
C TYR A 369 -15.45 -3.68 2.66
N LEU A 370 -14.35 -3.09 2.15
CA LEU A 370 -13.52 -3.78 1.16
C LEU A 370 -12.90 -5.09 1.67
N PRO A 371 -12.41 -5.22 2.91
CA PRO A 371 -11.93 -6.51 3.42
C PRO A 371 -12.96 -7.62 3.31
N VAL A 372 -14.23 -7.31 3.60
CA VAL A 372 -15.34 -8.28 3.49
C VAL A 372 -15.54 -8.71 2.04
N LEU A 373 -15.55 -7.76 1.10
CA LEU A 373 -15.65 -8.05 -0.33
C LEU A 373 -14.48 -8.92 -0.81
N TYR A 374 -13.27 -8.65 -0.33
CA TYR A 374 -12.06 -9.44 -0.66
C TYR A 374 -12.14 -10.87 -0.13
N LEU A 375 -12.65 -11.08 1.09
CA LEU A 375 -12.87 -12.43 1.63
C LEU A 375 -13.91 -13.19 0.81
N ILE A 376 -14.99 -12.52 0.38
CA ILE A 376 -16.00 -13.13 -0.51
C ILE A 376 -15.36 -13.49 -1.86
N ALA A 377 -14.58 -12.57 -2.45
CA ALA A 377 -13.89 -12.82 -3.72
C ALA A 377 -12.93 -14.01 -3.62
N LEU A 378 -12.15 -14.10 -2.53
CA LEU A 378 -11.27 -15.25 -2.25
C LEU A 378 -12.04 -16.57 -2.22
N ALA A 379 -13.16 -16.61 -1.50
CA ALA A 379 -14.01 -17.80 -1.40
C ALA A 379 -14.56 -18.19 -2.78
N LEU A 380 -15.08 -17.24 -3.56
CA LEU A 380 -15.62 -17.48 -4.89
C LEU A 380 -14.54 -17.98 -5.87
N LEU A 381 -13.36 -17.38 -5.88
CA LEU A 381 -12.24 -17.78 -6.72
C LEU A 381 -11.73 -19.18 -6.34
N ALA A 382 -11.63 -19.49 -5.05
CA ALA A 382 -11.24 -20.81 -4.58
C ALA A 382 -12.25 -21.89 -4.99
N ILE A 383 -13.56 -21.61 -4.84
CA ILE A 383 -14.65 -22.51 -5.30
C ILE A 383 -14.59 -22.69 -6.82
N PHE A 384 -14.39 -21.61 -7.58
CA PHE A 384 -14.25 -21.68 -9.04
C PHE A 384 -13.06 -22.56 -9.45
N ALA A 385 -11.87 -22.31 -8.88
CA ALA A 385 -10.68 -23.11 -9.16
C ALA A 385 -10.88 -24.59 -8.82
N ALA A 386 -11.46 -24.89 -7.65
CA ALA A 386 -11.78 -26.25 -7.25
C ALA A 386 -12.77 -26.92 -8.24
N LYS A 387 -13.88 -26.26 -8.58
CA LYS A 387 -14.87 -26.80 -9.54
C LYS A 387 -14.26 -27.06 -10.91
N ARG A 388 -13.43 -26.14 -11.43
CA ARG A 388 -12.75 -26.30 -12.71
C ARG A 388 -11.78 -27.48 -12.71
N TYR A 389 -11.00 -27.63 -11.63
CA TYR A 389 -10.08 -28.77 -11.51
C TYR A 389 -10.82 -30.11 -11.35
N LEU A 390 -11.87 -30.16 -10.54
CA LEU A 390 -12.65 -31.38 -10.29
C LEU A 390 -13.53 -31.79 -11.48
N GLY A 391 -14.06 -30.85 -12.25
CA GLY A 391 -14.96 -31.09 -13.36
C GLY A 391 -14.25 -31.51 -14.67
N ARG A 392 -12.91 -31.53 -14.71
CA ARG A 392 -12.18 -31.98 -15.90
C ARG A 392 -12.22 -33.52 -16.03
N GLN A 393 -12.59 -33.97 -17.22
CA GLN A 393 -12.46 -35.38 -17.59
C GLN A 393 -11.03 -35.64 -18.05
N PRO A 394 -10.46 -36.84 -17.77
CA PRO A 394 -9.20 -37.25 -18.39
C PRO A 394 -9.37 -37.24 -19.91
N ALA A 395 -8.42 -36.65 -20.61
CA ALA A 395 -8.39 -36.65 -22.07
C ALA A 395 -8.06 -38.05 -22.62
#